data_a49eedd618c9d0b4cf73171cb7f49a9a
#
_entry.id   a49eedd618c9d0b4cf73171cb7f49a9a
#
_cell.length_a   1.000
_cell.length_b   1.000
_cell.length_c   1.000
_cell.angle_alpha   90.00
_cell.angle_beta   90.00
_cell.angle_gamma   90.00
#
_symmetry.space_group_name_H-M   'P 1'
#
loop_
_entity.id
_entity.type
_entity.pdbx_description
1 polymer ?
#
loop_
_entity_poly.entity_id
_entity_poly.type
_entity_poly.pdbx_seq_one_letter_code
_entity_poly.pdbx_strand_id
1 'polypeptide(L)'
;GIYAATAVAIAASVAQIGYFAWRRKVSAVHWLSFAIIVVFGGATLLLQDETFIKWKPTVLYALFGAVLATGKLAFGRDLIAALLRDVTLPAPVWSTVTWSWVAFFAAMAVANWYVAFHFPTDVWVNFKVWGGIGLVLLFAVAQGLWLARHMQDPGEEAGRP
;
A
#
# COMPACT_ATOMS: atom_id res chain seq x y z
N GLY A 1 -18.29 8.15 -20.70
CA GLY A 1 -16.91 7.75 -20.84
C GLY A 1 -16.22 7.55 -19.51
N ILE A 2 -14.99 7.04 -19.57
CA ILE A 2 -14.19 6.78 -18.38
C ILE A 2 -13.93 8.03 -17.54
N TYR A 3 -13.79 9.18 -18.18
CA TYR A 3 -13.54 10.45 -17.47
C TYR A 3 -14.76 10.93 -16.70
N ALA A 4 -15.96 10.75 -17.27
CA ALA A 4 -17.20 11.07 -16.57
C ALA A 4 -17.40 10.14 -15.36
N ALA A 5 -17.14 8.84 -15.53
CA ALA A 5 -17.21 7.87 -14.43
C ALA A 5 -16.23 8.21 -13.32
N THR A 6 -14.99 8.62 -13.68
CA THR A 6 -13.97 9.02 -12.71
C THR A 6 -14.41 10.26 -11.93
N ALA A 7 -14.95 11.27 -12.62
CA ALA A 7 -15.45 12.48 -11.96
C ALA A 7 -16.59 12.17 -10.98
N VAL A 8 -17.52 11.29 -11.36
CA VAL A 8 -18.62 10.85 -10.50
C VAL A 8 -18.07 10.11 -9.29
N ALA A 9 -17.08 9.23 -9.47
CA ALA A 9 -16.47 8.49 -8.38
C ALA A 9 -15.79 9.42 -7.37
N ILE A 10 -15.07 10.45 -7.82
CA ILE A 10 -14.45 11.45 -6.95
C ILE A 10 -15.54 12.22 -6.18
N ALA A 11 -16.58 12.68 -6.86
CA ALA A 11 -17.67 13.43 -6.24
C ALA A 11 -18.39 12.57 -5.18
N ALA A 12 -18.66 11.30 -5.48
CA ALA A 12 -19.27 10.37 -4.54
C ALA A 12 -18.38 10.12 -3.33
N SER A 13 -17.06 10.01 -3.52
CA SER A 13 -16.10 9.83 -2.42
C SER A 13 -16.03 11.06 -1.52
N VAL A 14 -16.03 12.27 -2.10
CA VAL A 14 -16.06 13.51 -1.32
C VAL A 14 -17.33 13.57 -0.49
N ALA A 15 -18.49 13.27 -1.08
CA ALA A 15 -19.77 13.26 -0.39
C ALA A 15 -19.80 12.22 0.74
N GLN A 16 -19.27 11.02 0.50
CA GLN A 16 -19.20 9.94 1.48
C GLN A 16 -18.32 10.33 2.67
N ILE A 17 -17.13 10.84 2.41
CA ILE A 17 -16.20 11.28 3.46
C ILE A 17 -16.81 12.45 4.25
N GLY A 18 -17.44 13.40 3.56
CA GLY A 18 -18.12 14.52 4.21
C GLY A 18 -19.24 14.04 5.13
N TYR A 19 -20.05 13.09 4.67
CA TYR A 19 -21.11 12.49 5.47
C TYR A 19 -20.56 11.78 6.71
N PHE A 20 -19.55 10.92 6.55
CA PHE A 20 -18.96 10.20 7.67
C PHE A 20 -18.21 11.13 8.64
N ALA A 21 -17.56 12.16 8.13
CA ALA A 21 -16.91 13.17 8.98
C ALA A 21 -17.92 13.91 9.83
N TRP A 22 -19.06 14.28 9.24
CA TRP A 22 -20.15 14.92 9.97
C TRP A 22 -20.71 14.03 11.07
N ARG A 23 -20.81 12.73 10.80
CA ARG A 23 -21.26 11.73 11.77
C ARG A 23 -20.15 11.23 12.70
N ARG A 24 -18.92 11.69 12.54
CA ARG A 24 -17.74 11.26 13.29
C ARG A 24 -17.48 9.74 13.21
N LYS A 25 -17.82 9.14 12.06
CA LYS A 25 -17.66 7.70 11.81
C LYS A 25 -16.61 7.38 10.76
N VAL A 26 -15.69 8.31 10.48
CA VAL A 26 -14.65 8.08 9.47
C VAL A 26 -13.59 7.13 10.04
N SER A 27 -13.39 6.01 9.35
CA SER A 27 -12.34 5.05 9.68
C SER A 27 -11.12 5.25 8.77
N ALA A 28 -10.01 4.60 9.12
CA ALA A 28 -8.80 4.61 8.30
C ALA A 28 -9.08 4.07 6.89
N VAL A 29 -9.97 3.09 6.76
CA VAL A 29 -10.35 2.51 5.45
C VAL A 29 -11.05 3.55 4.58
N HIS A 30 -11.93 4.36 5.15
CA HIS A 30 -12.62 5.43 4.41
C HIS A 30 -11.63 6.48 3.89
N TRP A 31 -10.68 6.91 4.72
CA TRP A 31 -9.64 7.85 4.32
C TRP A 31 -8.74 7.26 3.24
N LEU A 32 -8.38 5.98 3.35
CA LEU A 32 -7.57 5.30 2.36
C LEU A 32 -8.29 5.24 1.01
N SER A 33 -9.56 4.83 0.99
CA SER A 33 -10.37 4.78 -0.23
C SER A 33 -10.51 6.16 -0.85
N PHE A 34 -10.77 7.19 -0.07
CA PHE A 34 -10.86 8.57 -0.53
C PHE A 34 -9.54 9.02 -1.16
N ALA A 35 -8.41 8.78 -0.48
CA ALA A 35 -7.10 9.18 -1.00
C ALA A 35 -6.79 8.50 -2.33
N ILE A 36 -7.06 7.20 -2.46
CA ILE A 36 -6.84 6.45 -3.70
C ILE A 36 -7.69 7.05 -4.83
N ILE A 37 -8.98 7.26 -4.60
CA ILE A 37 -9.90 7.75 -5.62
C ILE A 37 -9.53 9.17 -6.05
N VAL A 38 -9.22 10.05 -5.11
CA VAL A 38 -8.87 11.45 -5.42
C VAL A 38 -7.55 11.53 -6.17
N VAL A 39 -6.52 10.81 -5.72
CA VAL A 39 -5.19 10.85 -6.36
C VAL A 39 -5.26 10.26 -7.75
N PHE A 40 -5.79 9.05 -7.92
CA PHE A 40 -5.82 8.40 -9.23
C PHE A 40 -6.86 9.01 -10.15
N GLY A 41 -8.03 9.35 -9.64
CA GLY A 41 -9.06 9.99 -10.44
C GLY A 41 -8.64 11.38 -10.88
N GLY A 42 -8.06 12.17 -9.99
CA GLY A 42 -7.55 13.50 -10.31
C GLY A 42 -6.44 13.44 -11.35
N ALA A 43 -5.48 12.51 -11.18
CA ALA A 43 -4.42 12.32 -12.15
C ALA A 43 -4.95 11.86 -13.51
N THR A 44 -5.95 10.97 -13.53
CA THR A 44 -6.59 10.52 -14.77
C THR A 44 -7.24 11.68 -15.52
N LEU A 45 -7.87 12.61 -14.80
CA LEU A 45 -8.53 13.77 -15.40
C LEU A 45 -7.53 14.82 -15.91
N LEU A 46 -6.39 14.99 -15.23
CA LEU A 46 -5.39 16.00 -15.54
C LEU A 46 -4.35 15.53 -16.55
N LEU A 47 -3.97 14.27 -16.51
CA LEU A 47 -2.88 13.69 -17.30
C LEU A 47 -3.41 12.61 -18.23
N GLN A 48 -4.00 13.04 -19.38
CA GLN A 48 -4.59 12.12 -20.35
C GLN A 48 -3.53 11.65 -21.37
N ASP A 49 -2.36 11.19 -20.93
CA ASP A 49 -1.29 10.77 -21.82
C ASP A 49 -0.55 9.52 -21.33
N GLU A 50 0.37 9.01 -22.16
CA GLU A 50 1.17 7.82 -21.85
C GLU A 50 2.09 8.01 -20.65
N THR A 51 2.55 9.22 -20.40
CA THR A 51 3.41 9.55 -19.26
C THR A 51 2.71 9.21 -17.94
N PHE A 52 1.41 9.51 -17.86
CA PHE A 52 0.61 9.18 -16.69
C PHE A 52 0.59 7.67 -16.43
N ILE A 53 0.44 6.86 -17.48
CA ILE A 53 0.41 5.40 -17.33
C ILE A 53 1.70 4.88 -16.68
N LYS A 54 2.84 5.48 -17.07
CA LYS A 54 4.14 5.12 -16.48
C LYS A 54 4.29 5.58 -15.03
N TRP A 55 3.67 6.67 -14.67
CA TRP A 55 3.66 7.17 -13.28
C TRP A 55 2.75 6.37 -12.35
N LYS A 56 1.73 5.73 -12.89
CA LYS A 56 0.69 5.08 -12.10
C LYS A 56 1.24 4.07 -11.08
N PRO A 57 2.13 3.12 -11.42
CA PRO A 57 2.68 2.21 -10.43
C PRO A 57 3.51 2.92 -9.35
N THR A 58 4.28 3.94 -9.71
CA THR A 58 5.07 4.73 -8.75
C THR A 58 4.16 5.41 -7.73
N VAL A 59 3.09 6.05 -8.19
CA VAL A 59 2.12 6.71 -7.31
C VAL A 59 1.44 5.68 -6.41
N LEU A 60 1.07 4.52 -6.95
CA LEU A 60 0.42 3.47 -6.19
C LEU A 60 1.33 2.93 -5.08
N TYR A 61 2.58 2.62 -5.39
CA TYR A 61 3.53 2.15 -4.38
C TYR A 61 3.81 3.22 -3.33
N ALA A 62 4.02 4.46 -3.75
CA ALA A 62 4.24 5.57 -2.83
C ALA A 62 3.03 5.78 -1.91
N LEU A 63 1.83 5.66 -2.45
CA LEU A 63 0.60 5.80 -1.68
C LEU A 63 0.46 4.69 -0.62
N PHE A 64 0.71 3.44 -0.99
CA PHE A 64 0.68 2.34 -0.02
C PHE A 64 1.71 2.53 1.08
N GLY A 65 2.94 2.91 0.72
CA GLY A 65 3.98 3.21 1.69
C GLY A 65 3.59 4.36 2.62
N ALA A 66 3.03 5.42 2.05
CA ALA A 66 2.60 6.59 2.83
C ALA A 66 1.46 6.26 3.79
N VAL A 67 0.51 5.43 3.36
CA VAL A 67 -0.61 5.00 4.22
C VAL A 67 -0.10 4.19 5.40
N LEU A 68 0.78 3.23 5.16
CA LEU A 68 1.36 2.42 6.23
C LEU A 68 2.18 3.26 7.19
N ALA A 69 2.99 4.18 6.68
CA ALA A 69 3.81 5.08 7.50
C ALA A 69 2.93 6.04 8.30
N THR A 70 1.90 6.61 7.69
CA THR A 70 0.98 7.54 8.36
C THR A 70 0.18 6.82 9.45
N GLY A 71 -0.30 5.62 9.17
CA GLY A 71 -0.99 4.80 10.15
C GLY A 71 -0.13 4.57 11.39
N LYS A 72 1.15 4.27 11.18
CA LYS A 72 2.10 4.04 12.27
C LYS A 72 2.43 5.32 13.02
N LEU A 73 2.80 6.38 12.31
CA LEU A 73 3.29 7.63 12.91
C LEU A 73 2.17 8.48 13.52
N ALA A 74 1.04 8.62 12.81
CA ALA A 74 -0.05 9.49 13.25
C ALA A 74 -1.03 8.80 14.19
N PHE A 75 -1.29 7.50 13.98
CA PHE A 75 -2.31 6.75 14.72
C PHE A 75 -1.74 5.65 15.60
N GLY A 76 -0.43 5.40 15.53
CA GLY A 76 0.23 4.34 16.30
C GLY A 76 -0.24 2.94 15.93
N ARG A 77 -0.80 2.74 14.75
CA ARG A 77 -1.39 1.47 14.31
C ARG A 77 -0.55 0.78 13.27
N ASP A 78 -0.30 -0.50 13.47
CA ASP A 78 0.26 -1.38 12.45
C ASP A 78 -0.87 -1.93 11.61
N LEU A 79 -1.11 -1.31 10.43
CA LEU A 79 -2.24 -1.65 9.57
C LEU A 79 -2.17 -3.08 9.05
N ILE A 80 -0.97 -3.63 8.86
CA ILE A 80 -0.79 -5.02 8.45
C ILE A 80 -1.25 -5.96 9.56
N ALA A 81 -0.99 -5.63 10.82
CA ALA A 81 -1.50 -6.38 11.96
C ALA A 81 -3.03 -6.42 11.98
N ALA A 82 -3.66 -5.29 11.63
CA ALA A 82 -5.11 -5.22 11.55
C ALA A 82 -5.69 -6.13 10.46
N LEU A 83 -4.94 -6.35 9.36
CA LEU A 83 -5.33 -7.26 8.29
C LEU A 83 -5.11 -8.74 8.68
N LEU A 84 -4.12 -9.02 9.51
CA LEU A 84 -3.76 -10.38 9.93
C LEU A 84 -4.18 -10.62 11.38
N ARG A 85 -5.47 -10.50 11.65
CA ARG A 85 -6.04 -10.59 13.01
C ARG A 85 -5.77 -11.92 13.69
N ASP A 86 -5.68 -13.01 12.93
CA ASP A 86 -5.48 -14.36 13.45
C ASP A 86 -4.01 -14.66 13.80
N VAL A 87 -3.10 -13.75 13.46
CA VAL A 87 -1.67 -13.90 13.77
C VAL A 87 -1.34 -13.04 14.98
N THR A 88 -0.83 -13.66 16.03
CA THR A 88 -0.41 -12.95 17.25
C THR A 88 1.10 -12.86 17.30
N LEU A 89 1.62 -11.63 17.32
CA LEU A 89 3.04 -11.33 17.37
C LEU A 89 3.29 -10.19 18.37
N PRO A 90 4.50 -10.13 18.98
CA PRO A 90 4.88 -8.99 19.82
C PRO A 90 4.82 -7.67 19.04
N ALA A 91 4.50 -6.59 19.74
CA ALA A 91 4.42 -5.26 19.12
C ALA A 91 5.70 -4.83 18.38
N PRO A 92 6.92 -5.08 18.90
CA PRO A 92 8.14 -4.75 18.14
C PRO A 92 8.25 -5.49 16.80
N VAL A 93 7.76 -6.72 16.72
CA VAL A 93 7.76 -7.51 15.47
C VAL A 93 6.82 -6.87 14.46
N TRP A 94 5.61 -6.48 14.86
CA TRP A 94 4.68 -5.77 14.00
C TRP A 94 5.23 -4.43 13.51
N SER A 95 5.93 -3.71 14.36
CA SER A 95 6.59 -2.46 13.97
C SER A 95 7.64 -2.70 12.88
N THR A 96 8.44 -3.74 13.01
CA THR A 96 9.43 -4.13 12.01
C THR A 96 8.77 -4.52 10.69
N VAL A 97 7.66 -5.26 10.74
CA VAL A 97 6.87 -5.62 9.56
C VAL A 97 6.38 -4.37 8.85
N THR A 98 5.76 -3.45 9.57
CA THR A 98 5.24 -2.21 8.99
C THR A 98 6.34 -1.42 8.28
N TRP A 99 7.46 -1.17 8.94
CA TRP A 99 8.55 -0.38 8.35
C TRP A 99 9.24 -1.12 7.20
N SER A 100 9.33 -2.44 7.23
CA SER A 100 9.89 -3.19 6.10
C SER A 100 9.01 -3.09 4.86
N TRP A 101 7.68 -3.10 4.99
CA TRP A 101 6.77 -2.89 3.88
C TRP A 101 6.81 -1.44 3.38
N VAL A 102 6.93 -0.46 4.27
CA VAL A 102 7.11 0.94 3.87
C VAL A 102 8.38 1.09 3.03
N ALA A 103 9.49 0.51 3.48
CA ALA A 103 10.74 0.55 2.73
C ALA A 103 10.64 -0.17 1.37
N PHE A 104 9.95 -1.31 1.35
CA PHE A 104 9.72 -2.06 0.12
C PHE A 104 8.91 -1.25 -0.89
N PHE A 105 7.81 -0.65 -0.47
CA PHE A 105 6.98 0.17 -1.36
C PHE A 105 7.73 1.41 -1.84
N ALA A 106 8.52 2.05 -0.98
CA ALA A 106 9.36 3.18 -1.39
C ALA A 106 10.38 2.75 -2.45
N ALA A 107 11.04 1.61 -2.25
CA ALA A 107 11.99 1.05 -3.21
C ALA A 107 11.32 0.70 -4.53
N MET A 108 10.12 0.12 -4.49
CA MET A 108 9.36 -0.21 -5.71
C MET A 108 8.92 1.04 -6.45
N ALA A 109 8.52 2.09 -5.74
CA ALA A 109 8.16 3.37 -6.35
C ALA A 109 9.35 3.97 -7.12
N VAL A 110 10.52 4.00 -6.50
CA VAL A 110 11.74 4.51 -7.12
C VAL A 110 12.17 3.62 -8.29
N ALA A 111 12.12 2.30 -8.12
CA ALA A 111 12.50 1.36 -9.18
C ALA A 111 11.59 1.50 -10.41
N ASN A 112 10.29 1.61 -10.21
CA ASN A 112 9.35 1.83 -11.32
C ASN A 112 9.62 3.14 -12.04
N TRP A 113 9.82 4.22 -11.27
CA TRP A 113 10.14 5.52 -11.86
C TRP A 113 11.41 5.44 -12.71
N TYR A 114 12.46 4.83 -12.16
CA TYR A 114 13.75 4.72 -12.85
C TYR A 114 13.60 3.92 -14.15
N VAL A 115 12.98 2.75 -14.10
CA VAL A 115 12.82 1.89 -15.27
C VAL A 115 11.89 2.54 -16.29
N ALA A 116 10.80 3.18 -15.85
CA ALA A 116 9.82 3.79 -16.74
C ALA A 116 10.43 4.90 -17.60
N PHE A 117 11.33 5.70 -17.05
CA PHE A 117 11.85 6.90 -17.72
C PHE A 117 13.29 6.80 -18.22
N HIS A 118 14.02 5.72 -17.89
CA HIS A 118 15.39 5.51 -18.31
C HIS A 118 15.57 4.32 -19.25
N PHE A 119 14.55 3.51 -19.44
CA PHE A 119 14.58 2.34 -20.30
C PHE A 119 13.45 2.37 -21.32
N PRO A 120 13.55 1.59 -22.43
CA PRO A 120 12.46 1.50 -23.40
C PRO A 120 11.17 0.98 -22.79
N THR A 121 10.03 1.31 -23.39
CA THR A 121 8.70 0.96 -22.86
C THR A 121 8.51 -0.55 -22.72
N ASP A 122 9.04 -1.36 -23.64
CA ASP A 122 8.95 -2.81 -23.55
C ASP A 122 9.70 -3.38 -22.33
N VAL A 123 10.85 -2.80 -21.97
CA VAL A 123 11.58 -3.15 -20.74
C VAL A 123 10.74 -2.77 -19.51
N TRP A 124 10.12 -1.59 -19.52
CA TRP A 124 9.26 -1.17 -18.41
C TRP A 124 8.04 -2.07 -18.27
N VAL A 125 7.40 -2.49 -19.36
CA VAL A 125 6.25 -3.40 -19.31
C VAL A 125 6.67 -4.74 -18.70
N ASN A 126 7.80 -5.30 -19.12
CA ASN A 126 8.33 -6.52 -18.55
C ASN A 126 8.66 -6.39 -17.07
N PHE A 127 9.26 -5.27 -16.68
CA PHE A 127 9.53 -4.97 -15.26
C PHE A 127 8.23 -4.86 -14.46
N LYS A 128 7.23 -4.15 -14.98
CA LYS A 128 5.94 -3.97 -14.30
C LYS A 128 5.25 -5.31 -14.06
N VAL A 129 5.20 -6.18 -15.06
CA VAL A 129 4.49 -7.46 -14.97
C VAL A 129 5.30 -8.48 -14.17
N TRP A 130 6.52 -8.76 -14.60
CA TRP A 130 7.32 -9.82 -13.99
C TRP A 130 8.06 -9.36 -12.73
N GLY A 131 8.68 -8.19 -12.79
CA GLY A 131 9.41 -7.64 -11.66
C GLY A 131 8.49 -7.23 -10.54
N GLY A 132 7.39 -6.54 -10.86
CA GLY A 132 6.43 -6.08 -9.85
C GLY A 132 5.82 -7.25 -9.09
N ILE A 133 5.20 -8.17 -9.81
CA ILE A 133 4.57 -9.35 -9.20
C ILE A 133 5.62 -10.24 -8.54
N GLY A 134 6.73 -10.52 -9.23
CA GLY A 134 7.78 -11.41 -8.73
C GLY A 134 8.44 -10.87 -7.47
N LEU A 135 8.75 -9.58 -7.43
CA LEU A 135 9.39 -8.95 -6.26
C LEU A 135 8.43 -8.88 -5.06
N VAL A 136 7.16 -8.58 -5.28
CA VAL A 136 6.16 -8.59 -4.21
C VAL A 136 6.02 -9.99 -3.62
N LEU A 137 5.91 -11.02 -4.47
CA LEU A 137 5.81 -12.41 -4.00
C LEU A 137 7.08 -12.84 -3.28
N LEU A 138 8.26 -12.50 -3.80
CA LEU A 138 9.53 -12.82 -3.17
C LEU A 138 9.63 -12.16 -1.79
N PHE A 139 9.27 -10.89 -1.71
CA PHE A 139 9.27 -10.16 -0.44
C PHE A 139 8.27 -10.76 0.55
N ALA A 140 7.06 -11.08 0.09
CA ALA A 140 6.03 -11.68 0.94
C ALA A 140 6.47 -13.05 1.48
N VAL A 141 7.11 -13.88 0.64
CA VAL A 141 7.63 -15.17 1.08
C VAL A 141 8.77 -14.99 2.09
N ALA A 142 9.73 -14.10 1.79
CA ALA A 142 10.83 -13.80 2.70
C ALA A 142 10.31 -13.27 4.05
N GLN A 143 9.32 -12.39 4.01
CA GLN A 143 8.66 -11.85 5.20
C GLN A 143 7.97 -12.96 5.99
N GLY A 144 7.26 -13.85 5.32
CA GLY A 144 6.59 -14.98 5.94
C GLY A 144 7.57 -15.93 6.63
N LEU A 145 8.70 -16.24 5.99
CA LEU A 145 9.75 -17.06 6.60
C LEU A 145 10.38 -16.38 7.81
N TRP A 146 10.61 -15.07 7.72
CA TRP A 146 11.13 -14.30 8.84
C TRP A 146 10.14 -14.28 10.01
N LEU A 147 8.84 -14.08 9.72
CA LEU A 147 7.79 -14.09 10.74
C LEU A 147 7.67 -15.46 11.41
N ALA A 148 7.79 -16.55 10.64
CA ALA A 148 7.72 -17.89 11.17
C ALA A 148 8.79 -18.16 12.24
N ARG A 149 9.96 -17.54 12.10
CA ARG A 149 11.04 -17.63 13.11
C ARG A 149 10.72 -16.84 14.38
N HIS A 150 9.85 -15.86 14.29
CA HIS A 150 9.48 -14.98 15.42
C HIS A 150 8.12 -15.32 16.01
N MET A 151 7.36 -16.22 15.38
CA MET A 151 6.13 -16.74 15.96
C MET A 151 6.47 -17.63 17.15
N GLN A 152 5.91 -17.26 18.30
CA GLN A 152 6.07 -18.07 19.50
C GLN A 152 5.12 -19.26 19.42
N ASP A 153 5.68 -20.46 19.52
CA ASP A 153 4.89 -21.68 19.68
C ASP A 153 4.37 -21.71 21.11
N PRO A 154 3.03 -21.76 21.35
CA PRO A 154 2.47 -21.86 22.69
C PRO A 154 3.01 -23.04 23.49
N GLY A 155 3.40 -24.12 22.80
CA GLY A 155 4.03 -25.28 23.46
C GLY A 155 5.43 -25.01 23.98
N GLU A 156 6.21 -24.15 23.32
CA GLU A 156 7.56 -23.79 23.77
C GLU A 156 7.52 -22.87 24.99
N GLU A 157 6.58 -21.95 25.06
CA GLU A 157 6.42 -21.09 26.23
C GLU A 157 6.02 -21.88 27.48
N ALA A 158 5.15 -22.85 27.32
CA ALA A 158 4.74 -23.70 28.42
C ALA A 158 5.86 -24.61 28.95
N GLY A 159 6.90 -24.88 28.14
CA GLY A 159 8.05 -25.71 28.54
C GLY A 159 9.24 -24.96 29.13
N ARG A 160 9.20 -23.63 29.22
CA ARG A 160 10.28 -22.84 29.83
C ARG A 160 10.06 -22.70 31.34
N PRO A 161 11.05 -23.02 32.15
CA PRO A 161 10.95 -22.84 33.59
C PRO A 161 10.86 -21.38 34.00
#